data_e033ac6dc5cc0c0a290f6779413af7ef
#
_entry.id   e033ac6dc5cc0c0a290f6779413af7ef
#
_cell.length_a   1.000
_cell.length_b   1.000
_cell.length_c   1.000
_cell.angle_alpha   90.00
_cell.angle_beta   90.00
_cell.angle_gamma   90.00
#
_symmetry.space_group_name_H-M   'P 1'
#
loop_
_entity.id
_entity.type
_entity.pdbx_description
1 polymer ?
#
loop_
_entity_poly.entity_id
_entity_poly.type
_entity_poly.pdbx_seq_one_letter_code
_entity_poly.pdbx_strand_id
1 'polypeptide(L)'
;VMPAEGQVISENDFPKIEAKMKELAKKNEPVVRREVAKADAIKEFEAAGQQYKVEHISLDLEDGTITTYTQGAFTDLCRGPHLLSTGNIKAIKITSVAGAFWRGDAKREQMTRIYGISFPKKKMLDEYLQMLEEAKKRDHRKIGKEMELFMFSDRVGKGLPIWLPKGTELRLRLQDLLRRVLKPYNYQEVITPGIGSKNLYITSGHWAHYGKDAFQ
;
A
#
# COMPACT_ATOMS: atom_id res chain seq x y z
N VAL A 1 8.80 10.80 -3.43
CA VAL A 1 9.31 12.14 -3.70
C VAL A 1 10.43 12.44 -2.72
N MET A 2 11.50 13.12 -3.17
CA MET A 2 12.46 13.77 -2.27
C MET A 2 12.13 15.26 -2.21
N PRO A 3 11.73 15.78 -1.04
CA PRO A 3 11.62 17.24 -0.86
C PRO A 3 13.00 17.90 -0.97
N ALA A 4 13.03 19.18 -1.30
CA ALA A 4 14.28 19.95 -1.20
C ALA A 4 14.79 19.96 0.24
N GLU A 5 16.11 20.16 0.40
CA GLU A 5 16.76 20.16 1.72
C GLU A 5 16.06 21.13 2.69
N GLY A 6 15.72 20.66 3.88
CA GLY A 6 15.00 21.43 4.89
C GLY A 6 13.48 21.56 4.67
N GLN A 7 12.91 20.99 3.59
CA GLN A 7 11.48 21.00 3.33
C GLN A 7 10.84 19.68 3.73
N VAL A 8 9.66 19.74 4.37
CA VAL A 8 8.84 18.58 4.73
C VAL A 8 7.48 18.76 4.11
N ILE A 9 7.03 17.75 3.37
CA ILE A 9 5.67 17.70 2.82
C ILE A 9 4.74 17.16 3.91
N SER A 10 3.70 17.93 4.22
CA SER A 10 2.70 17.62 5.24
C SER A 10 1.29 17.62 4.67
N GLU A 11 0.30 17.26 5.49
CA GLU A 11 -1.12 17.33 5.10
C GLU A 11 -1.57 18.75 4.73
N ASN A 12 -0.91 19.78 5.25
CA ASN A 12 -1.20 21.18 4.92
C ASN A 12 -0.92 21.52 3.45
N ASP A 13 -0.07 20.73 2.78
CA ASP A 13 0.28 20.91 1.38
C ASP A 13 -0.72 20.24 0.42
N PHE A 14 -1.57 19.33 0.92
CA PHE A 14 -2.52 18.58 0.10
C PHE A 14 -3.42 19.46 -0.78
N PRO A 15 -4.06 20.53 -0.26
CA PRO A 15 -4.91 21.38 -1.09
C PRO A 15 -4.14 22.03 -2.26
N LYS A 16 -2.89 22.42 -2.03
CA LYS A 16 -2.03 23.04 -3.04
C LYS A 16 -1.64 22.04 -4.13
N ILE A 17 -1.25 20.82 -3.72
CA ILE A 17 -0.89 19.74 -4.64
C ILE A 17 -2.13 19.31 -5.46
N GLU A 18 -3.30 19.12 -4.82
CA GLU A 18 -4.55 18.77 -5.50
C GLU A 18 -4.97 19.85 -6.51
N ALA A 19 -4.79 21.13 -6.16
CA ALA A 19 -5.09 22.23 -7.07
C ALA A 19 -4.21 22.15 -8.32
N LYS A 20 -2.91 21.87 -8.17
CA LYS A 20 -1.99 21.70 -9.28
C LYS A 20 -2.31 20.47 -10.13
N MET A 21 -2.65 19.35 -9.50
CA MET A 21 -3.08 18.15 -10.22
C MET A 21 -4.35 18.41 -11.04
N LYS A 22 -5.33 19.16 -10.52
CA LYS A 22 -6.53 19.56 -11.25
C LYS A 22 -6.22 20.51 -12.40
N GLU A 23 -5.26 21.43 -12.24
CA GLU A 23 -4.80 22.30 -13.33
C GLU A 23 -4.20 21.46 -14.47
N LEU A 24 -3.31 20.52 -14.16
CA LEU A 24 -2.70 19.62 -15.14
C LEU A 24 -3.75 18.73 -15.83
N ALA A 25 -4.71 18.22 -15.09
CA ALA A 25 -5.82 17.46 -15.67
C ALA A 25 -6.63 18.28 -16.69
N LYS A 26 -6.86 19.57 -16.41
CA LYS A 26 -7.58 20.47 -17.33
C LYS A 26 -6.82 20.74 -18.63
N LYS A 27 -5.48 20.66 -18.64
CA LYS A 27 -4.68 20.84 -19.85
C LYS A 27 -4.91 19.73 -20.88
N ASN A 28 -5.44 18.60 -20.45
CA ASN A 28 -5.73 17.43 -21.30
C ASN A 28 -4.51 16.98 -22.11
N GLU A 29 -3.34 16.95 -21.47
CA GLU A 29 -2.09 16.54 -22.09
C GLU A 29 -2.15 15.05 -22.43
N PRO A 30 -1.68 14.62 -23.62
CA PRO A 30 -1.60 13.22 -23.98
C PRO A 30 -0.56 12.52 -23.09
N VAL A 31 -0.84 11.26 -22.78
CA VAL A 31 0.13 10.36 -22.10
C VAL A 31 0.71 9.42 -23.16
N VAL A 32 1.97 9.65 -23.51
CA VAL A 32 2.62 8.95 -24.61
C VAL A 32 3.47 7.79 -24.07
N ARG A 33 3.15 6.58 -24.50
CA ARG A 33 3.95 5.37 -24.23
C ARG A 33 5.09 5.26 -25.23
N ARG A 34 6.30 5.00 -24.74
CA ARG A 34 7.47 4.67 -25.57
C ARG A 34 8.10 3.37 -25.07
N GLU A 35 8.65 2.62 -26.01
CA GLU A 35 9.55 1.51 -25.74
C GLU A 35 10.99 1.99 -26.00
N VAL A 36 11.86 1.79 -25.02
CA VAL A 36 13.23 2.31 -25.02
C VAL A 36 14.17 1.19 -24.60
N ALA A 37 15.31 1.08 -25.25
CA ALA A 37 16.34 0.15 -24.78
C ALA A 37 16.83 0.55 -23.38
N LYS A 38 17.11 -0.45 -22.51
CA LYS A 38 17.56 -0.21 -21.13
C LYS A 38 18.73 0.78 -21.06
N ALA A 39 19.74 0.60 -21.92
CA ALA A 39 20.92 1.47 -21.97
C ALA A 39 20.58 2.93 -22.31
N ASP A 40 19.62 3.17 -23.20
CA ASP A 40 19.23 4.51 -23.60
C ASP A 40 18.36 5.18 -22.53
N ALA A 41 17.49 4.40 -21.87
CA ALA A 41 16.73 4.89 -20.73
C ALA A 41 17.65 5.32 -19.55
N ILE A 42 18.70 4.56 -19.26
CA ILE A 42 19.71 4.95 -18.26
C ILE A 42 20.28 6.31 -18.61
N LYS A 43 20.74 6.51 -19.84
CA LYS A 43 21.30 7.80 -20.28
C LYS A 43 20.29 8.95 -20.19
N GLU A 44 19.03 8.72 -20.60
CA GLU A 44 17.96 9.72 -20.49
C GLU A 44 17.73 10.16 -19.05
N PHE A 45 17.65 9.20 -18.10
CA PHE A 45 17.42 9.49 -16.69
C PHE A 45 18.67 10.05 -15.98
N GLU A 46 19.88 9.66 -16.38
CA GLU A 46 21.13 10.28 -15.91
C GLU A 46 21.18 11.76 -16.31
N ALA A 47 20.91 12.07 -17.58
CA ALA A 47 20.87 13.45 -18.07
C ALA A 47 19.80 14.30 -17.37
N ALA A 48 18.71 13.68 -16.93
CA ALA A 48 17.64 14.31 -16.15
C ALA A 48 17.93 14.37 -14.63
N GLY A 49 19.08 13.91 -14.15
CA GLY A 49 19.45 13.88 -12.72
C GLY A 49 18.62 12.93 -11.86
N GLN A 50 17.98 11.92 -12.47
CA GLN A 50 17.05 10.99 -11.80
C GLN A 50 17.78 9.75 -11.26
N GLN A 51 18.75 9.94 -10.37
CA GLN A 51 19.65 8.88 -9.88
C GLN A 51 18.93 7.64 -9.32
N TYR A 52 17.80 7.79 -8.64
CA TYR A 52 17.02 6.65 -8.10
C TYR A 52 16.36 5.81 -9.20
N LYS A 53 15.93 6.44 -10.30
CA LYS A 53 15.42 5.72 -11.46
C LYS A 53 16.54 4.98 -12.18
N VAL A 54 17.71 5.60 -12.32
CA VAL A 54 18.91 4.94 -12.88
C VAL A 54 19.29 3.71 -12.07
N GLU A 55 19.33 3.83 -10.74
CA GLU A 55 19.61 2.70 -9.85
C GLU A 55 18.57 1.59 -10.02
N HIS A 56 17.28 1.94 -10.05
CA HIS A 56 16.20 0.97 -10.22
C HIS A 56 16.29 0.23 -11.56
N ILE A 57 16.54 0.97 -12.66
CA ILE A 57 16.71 0.35 -13.99
C ILE A 57 17.89 -0.60 -13.99
N SER A 58 19.02 -0.17 -13.42
CA SER A 58 20.29 -0.92 -13.47
C SER A 58 20.23 -2.22 -12.68
N LEU A 59 19.61 -2.20 -11.48
CA LEU A 59 19.65 -3.31 -10.51
C LEU A 59 18.43 -4.23 -10.58
N ASP A 60 17.24 -3.69 -10.90
CA ASP A 60 15.98 -4.43 -10.72
C ASP A 60 15.33 -4.84 -12.04
N LEU A 61 15.74 -4.26 -13.17
CA LEU A 61 15.18 -4.59 -14.47
C LEU A 61 16.14 -5.47 -15.28
N GLU A 62 15.58 -6.48 -15.93
CA GLU A 62 16.31 -7.32 -16.87
C GLU A 62 16.78 -6.52 -18.11
N ASP A 63 17.78 -7.05 -18.81
CA ASP A 63 18.24 -6.44 -20.05
C ASP A 63 17.18 -6.58 -21.15
N GLY A 64 17.04 -5.55 -21.98
CA GLY A 64 16.04 -5.52 -23.05
C GLY A 64 15.37 -4.16 -23.20
N THR A 65 14.12 -4.22 -23.58
CA THR A 65 13.27 -3.03 -23.80
C THR A 65 12.45 -2.76 -22.54
N ILE A 66 12.46 -1.51 -22.12
CA ILE A 66 11.61 -1.01 -21.03
C ILE A 66 10.59 -0.02 -21.55
N THR A 67 9.49 0.16 -20.83
CA THR A 67 8.46 1.11 -21.19
C THR A 67 8.52 2.36 -20.35
N THR A 68 8.39 3.50 -20.98
CA THR A 68 8.28 4.82 -20.36
C THR A 68 6.99 5.49 -20.78
N TYR A 69 6.47 6.35 -19.93
CA TYR A 69 5.30 7.17 -20.19
C TYR A 69 5.65 8.64 -19.99
N THR A 70 5.32 9.45 -20.98
CA THR A 70 5.59 10.91 -20.96
C THR A 70 4.27 11.67 -20.93
N GLN A 71 4.19 12.64 -20.04
CA GLN A 71 3.09 13.59 -19.91
C GLN A 71 3.68 15.01 -19.82
N GLY A 72 3.46 15.83 -20.83
CA GLY A 72 4.11 17.14 -20.92
C GLY A 72 5.63 17.01 -20.84
N ALA A 73 6.25 17.65 -19.86
CA ALA A 73 7.69 17.59 -19.61
C ALA A 73 8.12 16.46 -18.65
N PHE A 74 7.19 15.67 -18.13
CA PHE A 74 7.49 14.63 -17.16
C PHE A 74 7.48 13.23 -17.81
N THR A 75 8.56 12.49 -17.61
CA THR A 75 8.70 11.10 -18.07
C THR A 75 9.02 10.18 -16.90
N ASP A 76 8.35 9.03 -16.86
CA ASP A 76 8.62 8.00 -15.86
C ASP A 76 8.53 6.59 -16.43
N LEU A 77 9.10 5.64 -15.69
CA LEU A 77 9.04 4.21 -15.98
C LEU A 77 7.69 3.67 -15.55
N CYS A 78 7.03 2.92 -16.40
CA CYS A 78 5.84 2.16 -16.01
C CYS A 78 5.56 1.04 -17.00
N ARG A 79 5.08 -0.10 -16.49
CA ARG A 79 4.58 -1.18 -17.35
C ARG A 79 3.24 -0.83 -18.02
N GLY A 80 2.50 0.12 -17.42
CA GLY A 80 1.17 0.50 -17.87
C GLY A 80 0.08 -0.53 -17.51
N PRO A 81 -1.10 -0.41 -18.09
CA PRO A 81 -1.53 0.67 -18.97
C PRO A 81 -1.74 2.01 -18.25
N HIS A 82 -1.69 3.11 -18.99
CA HIS A 82 -2.03 4.45 -18.51
C HIS A 82 -3.27 4.99 -19.23
N LEU A 83 -3.87 6.05 -18.67
CA LEU A 83 -4.90 6.83 -19.36
C LEU A 83 -4.30 7.47 -20.62
N LEU A 84 -5.10 7.64 -21.65
CA LEU A 84 -4.68 8.25 -22.92
C LEU A 84 -4.33 9.75 -22.78
N SER A 85 -4.98 10.42 -21.83
CA SER A 85 -4.72 11.82 -21.53
C SER A 85 -5.06 12.16 -20.07
N THR A 86 -4.48 13.25 -19.57
CA THR A 86 -4.76 13.78 -18.23
C THR A 86 -6.19 14.27 -18.08
N GLY A 87 -6.84 14.66 -19.19
CA GLY A 87 -8.24 15.10 -19.20
C GLY A 87 -9.25 14.03 -18.78
N ASN A 88 -8.87 12.77 -18.76
CA ASN A 88 -9.70 11.67 -18.25
C ASN A 88 -9.75 11.62 -16.71
N ILE A 89 -8.86 12.32 -16.02
CA ILE A 89 -8.84 12.41 -14.56
C ILE A 89 -9.87 13.44 -14.11
N LYS A 90 -10.97 13.01 -13.52
CA LYS A 90 -12.10 13.89 -13.16
C LYS A 90 -12.16 14.23 -11.67
N ALA A 91 -11.78 13.32 -10.81
CA ALA A 91 -11.83 13.50 -9.37
C ALA A 91 -10.57 12.91 -8.71
N ILE A 92 -9.88 13.72 -7.92
CA ILE A 92 -8.62 13.34 -7.25
C ILE A 92 -8.71 13.76 -5.79
N LYS A 93 -8.16 12.94 -4.91
CA LYS A 93 -7.96 13.26 -3.51
C LYS A 93 -6.63 12.70 -3.02
N ILE A 94 -5.82 13.52 -2.35
CA ILE A 94 -4.66 13.05 -1.58
C ILE A 94 -5.18 12.60 -0.21
N THR A 95 -4.78 11.40 0.20
CA THR A 95 -5.31 10.75 1.40
C THR A 95 -4.34 10.73 2.56
N SER A 96 -3.05 10.61 2.28
CA SER A 96 -2.03 10.57 3.35
C SER A 96 -0.62 10.82 2.82
N VAL A 97 0.29 11.08 3.74
CA VAL A 97 1.72 11.17 3.51
C VAL A 97 2.45 10.29 4.54
N ALA A 98 3.53 9.65 4.12
CA ALA A 98 4.36 8.82 4.99
C ALA A 98 5.83 8.89 4.57
N GLY A 99 6.75 8.78 5.54
CA GLY A 99 8.16 8.57 5.27
C GLY A 99 8.42 7.14 4.78
N ALA A 100 9.37 6.98 3.88
CA ALA A 100 9.82 5.68 3.40
C ALA A 100 11.31 5.75 3.07
N PHE A 101 12.11 4.83 3.59
CA PHE A 101 13.50 4.72 3.20
C PHE A 101 13.62 4.13 1.79
N TRP A 102 14.58 4.64 1.01
CA TRP A 102 14.86 4.09 -0.31
C TRP A 102 15.20 2.59 -0.19
N ARG A 103 14.53 1.76 -0.99
CA ARG A 103 14.62 0.29 -0.99
C ARG A 103 14.34 -0.37 0.37
N GLY A 104 13.70 0.33 1.29
CA GLY A 104 13.41 -0.17 2.64
C GLY A 104 14.62 -0.23 3.57
N ASP A 105 15.77 0.31 3.17
CA ASP A 105 16.98 0.34 3.98
C ASP A 105 17.04 1.62 4.83
N ALA A 106 16.95 1.49 6.15
CA ALA A 106 16.99 2.61 7.10
C ALA A 106 18.33 3.40 7.10
N LYS A 107 19.38 2.86 6.45
CA LYS A 107 20.66 3.55 6.29
C LYS A 107 20.69 4.44 5.05
N ARG A 108 19.68 4.35 4.19
CA ARG A 108 19.56 5.12 2.96
C ARG A 108 18.65 6.33 3.15
N GLU A 109 18.53 7.15 2.13
CA GLU A 109 17.79 8.39 2.16
C GLU A 109 16.31 8.16 2.48
N GLN A 110 15.78 8.98 3.33
CA GLN A 110 14.37 9.01 3.64
C GLN A 110 13.63 9.83 2.59
N MET A 111 12.70 9.19 1.92
CA MET A 111 11.80 9.79 0.95
C MET A 111 10.43 10.04 1.55
N THR A 112 9.66 10.91 0.93
CA THR A 112 8.25 11.14 1.25
C THR A 112 7.36 10.41 0.25
N ARG A 113 6.48 9.54 0.73
CA ARG A 113 5.48 8.86 -0.07
C ARG A 113 4.13 9.54 0.11
N ILE A 114 3.56 10.01 -0.98
CA ILE A 114 2.24 10.65 -1.01
C ILE A 114 1.25 9.66 -1.58
N TYR A 115 0.16 9.41 -0.86
CA TYR A 115 -0.92 8.52 -1.28
C TYR A 115 -2.10 9.34 -1.75
N GLY A 116 -2.73 8.88 -2.81
CA GLY A 116 -3.91 9.51 -3.37
C GLY A 116 -4.78 8.52 -4.12
N ILE A 117 -5.99 8.94 -4.39
CA ILE A 117 -6.99 8.18 -5.15
C ILE A 117 -7.60 9.05 -6.23
N SER A 118 -8.03 8.43 -7.31
CA SER A 118 -8.79 9.12 -8.36
C SER A 118 -9.98 8.28 -8.81
N PHE A 119 -11.04 8.99 -9.27
CA PHE A 119 -12.26 8.37 -9.79
C PHE A 119 -12.73 9.07 -11.07
N PRO A 120 -13.45 8.36 -11.97
CA PRO A 120 -13.99 8.94 -13.19
C PRO A 120 -15.05 10.01 -12.94
N LYS A 121 -15.70 10.01 -11.76
CA LYS A 121 -16.74 10.95 -11.38
C LYS A 121 -16.56 11.41 -9.93
N LYS A 122 -16.82 12.68 -9.67
CA LYS A 122 -16.75 13.25 -8.32
C LYS A 122 -17.66 12.52 -7.32
N LYS A 123 -18.87 12.15 -7.71
CA LYS A 123 -19.79 11.39 -6.87
C LYS A 123 -19.20 10.09 -6.34
N MET A 124 -18.48 9.34 -7.18
CA MET A 124 -17.81 8.09 -6.77
C MET A 124 -16.70 8.35 -5.76
N LEU A 125 -15.95 9.45 -5.91
CA LEU A 125 -14.95 9.85 -4.93
C LEU A 125 -15.59 10.21 -3.60
N ASP A 126 -16.67 11.00 -3.61
CA ASP A 126 -17.37 11.42 -2.40
C ASP A 126 -17.95 10.19 -1.63
N GLU A 127 -18.56 9.25 -2.36
CA GLU A 127 -19.08 7.98 -1.79
C GLU A 127 -17.95 7.15 -1.18
N TYR A 128 -16.80 7.06 -1.84
CA TYR A 128 -15.64 6.35 -1.32
C TYR A 128 -15.06 7.00 -0.07
N LEU A 129 -14.95 8.33 -0.04
CA LEU A 129 -14.48 9.05 1.14
C LEU A 129 -15.44 8.89 2.31
N GLN A 130 -16.74 8.91 2.05
CA GLN A 130 -17.76 8.64 3.08
C GLN A 130 -17.61 7.19 3.62
N MET A 131 -17.40 6.22 2.74
CA MET A 131 -17.15 4.83 3.15
C MET A 131 -15.90 4.73 4.05
N LEU A 132 -14.82 5.45 3.73
CA LEU A 132 -13.61 5.46 4.57
C LEU A 132 -13.87 6.08 5.95
N GLU A 133 -14.65 7.17 6.03
CA GLU A 133 -15.03 7.76 7.32
C GLU A 133 -15.91 6.81 8.15
N GLU A 134 -16.85 6.13 7.52
CA GLU A 134 -17.64 5.10 8.20
C GLU A 134 -16.78 3.89 8.65
N ALA A 135 -15.79 3.50 7.83
CA ALA A 135 -14.85 2.45 8.21
C ALA A 135 -14.02 2.83 9.45
N LYS A 136 -13.57 4.09 9.56
CA LYS A 136 -12.86 4.58 10.77
C LYS A 136 -13.72 4.46 12.02
N LYS A 137 -15.02 4.75 11.93
CA LYS A 137 -15.96 4.62 13.07
C LYS A 137 -16.12 3.16 13.50
N ARG A 138 -15.92 2.21 12.57
CA ARG A 138 -16.05 0.77 12.79
C ARG A 138 -14.72 0.08 13.07
N ASP A 139 -13.67 0.84 13.43
CA ASP A 139 -12.37 0.24 13.79
C ASP A 139 -12.55 -0.73 14.97
N HIS A 140 -12.24 -2.00 14.73
CA HIS A 140 -12.40 -3.08 15.70
C HIS A 140 -11.60 -2.85 16.98
N ARG A 141 -10.48 -2.12 16.91
CA ARG A 141 -9.65 -1.80 18.09
C ARG A 141 -10.38 -0.82 19.01
N LYS A 142 -11.09 0.17 18.43
CA LYS A 142 -11.92 1.11 19.16
C LYS A 142 -13.15 0.41 19.73
N ILE A 143 -13.93 -0.23 18.87
CA ILE A 143 -15.17 -0.92 19.26
C ILE A 143 -14.87 -2.05 20.25
N GLY A 144 -13.84 -2.84 20.02
CA GLY A 144 -13.46 -3.93 20.88
C GLY A 144 -13.10 -3.49 22.30
N LYS A 145 -12.44 -2.34 22.43
CA LYS A 145 -12.13 -1.72 23.71
C LYS A 145 -13.40 -1.18 24.41
N GLU A 146 -14.22 -0.41 23.68
CA GLU A 146 -15.46 0.18 24.19
C GLU A 146 -16.48 -0.88 24.63
N MET A 147 -16.58 -1.99 23.90
CA MET A 147 -17.46 -3.10 24.22
C MET A 147 -16.87 -4.12 25.22
N GLU A 148 -15.62 -3.94 25.61
CA GLU A 148 -14.88 -4.88 26.48
C GLU A 148 -14.82 -6.30 25.89
N LEU A 149 -14.47 -6.40 24.58
CA LEU A 149 -14.36 -7.68 23.89
C LEU A 149 -13.03 -8.36 24.12
N PHE A 150 -11.96 -7.58 24.21
CA PHE A 150 -10.59 -8.05 24.45
C PHE A 150 -9.74 -6.98 25.12
N MET A 151 -8.63 -7.40 25.69
CA MET A 151 -7.62 -6.52 26.26
C MET A 151 -6.20 -7.00 25.91
N PHE A 152 -5.22 -6.12 26.07
CA PHE A 152 -3.81 -6.48 26.01
C PHE A 152 -3.18 -6.31 27.38
N SER A 153 -2.17 -7.12 27.69
CA SER A 153 -1.40 -7.03 28.91
C SER A 153 0.09 -7.19 28.61
N ASP A 154 0.92 -6.34 29.14
CA ASP A 154 2.38 -6.45 29.00
C ASP A 154 2.93 -7.73 29.62
N ARG A 155 2.22 -8.31 30.61
CA ARG A 155 2.58 -9.61 31.22
C ARG A 155 2.40 -10.79 30.29
N VAL A 156 1.44 -10.69 29.35
CA VAL A 156 1.17 -11.73 28.34
C VAL A 156 2.05 -11.53 27.10
N GLY A 157 2.25 -10.29 26.72
CA GLY A 157 3.08 -9.92 25.57
C GLY A 157 2.32 -9.06 24.57
N LYS A 158 3.11 -8.29 23.79
CA LYS A 158 2.58 -7.38 22.77
C LYS A 158 1.95 -8.19 21.62
N GLY A 159 0.80 -7.75 21.16
CA GLY A 159 0.11 -8.38 20.03
C GLY A 159 -0.71 -9.63 20.39
N LEU A 160 -0.69 -10.08 21.65
CA LEU A 160 -1.44 -11.23 22.14
C LEU A 160 -2.71 -10.79 22.88
N PRO A 161 -3.89 -10.83 22.23
CA PRO A 161 -5.13 -10.39 22.85
C PRO A 161 -5.65 -11.42 23.85
N ILE A 162 -6.09 -10.93 25.02
CA ILE A 162 -6.87 -11.69 25.99
C ILE A 162 -8.34 -11.45 25.67
N TRP A 163 -9.07 -12.50 25.35
CA TRP A 163 -10.51 -12.41 25.09
C TRP A 163 -11.28 -12.32 26.41
N LEU A 164 -12.06 -11.26 26.55
CA LEU A 164 -12.96 -11.06 27.68
C LEU A 164 -14.27 -11.82 27.47
N PRO A 165 -15.14 -11.96 28.48
CA PRO A 165 -16.34 -12.81 28.37
C PRO A 165 -17.22 -12.52 27.16
N LYS A 166 -17.53 -11.26 26.87
CA LYS A 166 -18.32 -10.85 25.69
C LYS A 166 -17.63 -11.20 24.37
N GLY A 167 -16.31 -10.98 24.29
CA GLY A 167 -15.53 -11.31 23.11
C GLY A 167 -15.40 -12.82 22.89
N THR A 168 -15.26 -13.58 23.97
CA THR A 168 -15.24 -15.05 23.91
C THR A 168 -16.57 -15.59 23.39
N GLU A 169 -17.69 -15.11 23.89
CA GLU A 169 -19.02 -15.50 23.42
C GLU A 169 -19.21 -15.15 21.93
N LEU A 170 -18.84 -13.96 21.50
CA LEU A 170 -18.88 -13.56 20.09
C LEU A 170 -18.05 -14.52 19.22
N ARG A 171 -16.82 -14.84 19.65
CA ARG A 171 -15.93 -15.75 18.94
C ARG A 171 -16.54 -17.15 18.80
N LEU A 172 -17.10 -17.70 19.87
CA LEU A 172 -17.74 -19.02 19.86
C LEU A 172 -18.93 -19.05 18.91
N ARG A 173 -19.78 -18.05 18.92
CA ARG A 173 -20.92 -17.94 17.99
C ARG A 173 -20.48 -17.87 16.51
N LEU A 174 -19.41 -17.14 16.20
CA LEU A 174 -18.86 -17.11 14.86
C LEU A 174 -18.26 -18.46 14.43
N GLN A 175 -17.58 -19.16 15.33
CA GLN A 175 -17.09 -20.52 15.07
C GLN A 175 -18.24 -21.50 14.80
N ASP A 176 -19.32 -21.46 15.60
CA ASP A 176 -20.49 -22.31 15.40
C ASP A 176 -21.23 -21.98 14.10
N LEU A 177 -21.29 -20.71 13.72
CA LEU A 177 -21.82 -20.30 12.41
C LEU A 177 -21.00 -20.93 11.27
N LEU A 178 -19.67 -20.81 11.32
CA LEU A 178 -18.79 -21.40 10.31
C LEU A 178 -18.96 -22.91 10.21
N ARG A 179 -19.00 -23.62 11.35
CA ARG A 179 -19.24 -25.07 11.38
C ARG A 179 -20.55 -25.44 10.67
N ARG A 180 -21.62 -24.72 10.97
CA ARG A 180 -22.94 -24.96 10.34
C ARG A 180 -22.93 -24.68 8.84
N VAL A 181 -22.27 -23.60 8.41
CA VAL A 181 -22.20 -23.22 6.99
C VAL A 181 -21.33 -24.19 6.20
N LEU A 182 -20.23 -24.67 6.75
CA LEU A 182 -19.25 -25.52 6.05
C LEU A 182 -19.68 -27.01 6.00
N LYS A 183 -20.46 -27.45 7.00
CA LYS A 183 -20.89 -28.86 7.09
C LYS A 183 -21.59 -29.41 5.82
N PRO A 184 -22.52 -28.70 5.17
CA PRO A 184 -23.17 -29.17 3.95
C PRO A 184 -22.22 -29.35 2.74
N TYR A 185 -21.04 -28.72 2.80
CA TYR A 185 -20.03 -28.80 1.73
C TYR A 185 -18.96 -29.87 2.02
N ASN A 186 -19.20 -30.79 2.95
CA ASN A 186 -18.29 -31.86 3.35
C ASN A 186 -16.92 -31.41 3.88
N TYR A 187 -16.82 -30.19 4.43
CA TYR A 187 -15.63 -29.77 5.16
C TYR A 187 -15.52 -30.52 6.49
N GLN A 188 -14.32 -31.00 6.78
CA GLN A 188 -13.99 -31.65 8.04
C GLN A 188 -13.16 -30.70 8.90
N GLU A 189 -13.52 -30.61 10.18
CA GLU A 189 -12.79 -29.77 11.13
C GLU A 189 -11.55 -30.52 11.63
N VAL A 190 -10.42 -29.82 11.67
CA VAL A 190 -9.17 -30.28 12.25
C VAL A 190 -8.64 -29.26 13.23
N ILE A 191 -7.95 -29.71 14.27
CA ILE A 191 -7.26 -28.84 15.22
C ILE A 191 -5.77 -29.08 15.03
N THR A 192 -5.08 -28.03 14.55
CA THR A 192 -3.64 -28.06 14.36
C THR A 192 -2.92 -27.51 15.59
N PRO A 193 -1.65 -27.93 15.83
CA PRO A 193 -0.82 -27.30 16.86
C PRO A 193 -0.63 -25.82 16.62
N GLY A 194 -0.53 -25.03 17.69
CA GLY A 194 -0.22 -23.59 17.61
C GLY A 194 1.25 -23.30 17.30
N ILE A 195 2.14 -24.32 17.39
CA ILE A 195 3.57 -24.22 17.16
C ILE A 195 3.96 -25.23 16.09
N GLY A 196 4.75 -24.81 15.10
CA GLY A 196 5.26 -25.67 14.03
C GLY A 196 6.78 -25.72 14.02
N SER A 197 7.36 -26.76 13.41
CA SER A 197 8.80 -26.88 13.21
C SER A 197 9.31 -25.86 12.16
N LYS A 198 10.57 -25.47 12.26
CA LYS A 198 11.24 -24.60 11.27
C LYS A 198 11.08 -25.11 9.84
N ASN A 199 11.10 -26.43 9.62
CA ASN A 199 10.98 -27.03 8.31
C ASN A 199 9.64 -26.73 7.64
N LEU A 200 8.55 -26.62 8.40
CA LEU A 200 7.26 -26.20 7.87
C LEU A 200 7.33 -24.80 7.23
N TYR A 201 7.99 -23.87 7.89
CA TYR A 201 8.15 -22.49 7.43
C TYR A 201 9.15 -22.37 6.28
N ILE A 202 10.17 -23.25 6.21
CA ILE A 202 11.07 -23.35 5.05
C ILE A 202 10.30 -23.84 3.83
N THR A 203 9.52 -24.91 3.96
CA THR A 203 8.73 -25.51 2.87
C THR A 203 7.70 -24.52 2.32
N SER A 204 7.06 -23.73 3.17
CA SER A 204 6.08 -22.70 2.77
C SER A 204 6.69 -21.39 2.27
N GLY A 205 8.01 -21.25 2.30
CA GLY A 205 8.73 -20.01 1.93
C GLY A 205 8.68 -18.89 2.98
N HIS A 206 7.90 -19.03 4.04
CA HIS A 206 7.78 -18.00 5.09
C HIS A 206 9.10 -17.71 5.79
N TRP A 207 9.96 -18.73 5.95
CA TRP A 207 11.23 -18.56 6.65
C TRP A 207 12.15 -17.54 5.98
N ALA A 208 12.21 -17.53 4.66
CA ALA A 208 13.06 -16.61 3.91
C ALA A 208 12.65 -15.13 4.12
N HIS A 209 11.36 -14.88 4.33
CA HIS A 209 10.81 -13.52 4.45
C HIS A 209 10.62 -13.06 5.90
N TYR A 210 10.21 -13.95 6.79
CA TYR A 210 9.77 -13.62 8.15
C TYR A 210 10.56 -14.33 9.25
N GLY A 211 11.60 -15.09 8.91
CA GLY A 211 12.36 -15.88 9.90
C GLY A 211 13.02 -15.04 10.99
N LYS A 212 13.33 -13.76 10.72
CA LYS A 212 13.89 -12.83 11.70
C LYS A 212 12.86 -12.37 12.74
N ASP A 213 11.58 -12.41 12.40
CA ASP A 213 10.45 -11.97 13.23
C ASP A 213 9.77 -13.15 13.94
N ALA A 214 10.20 -14.37 13.66
CA ALA A 214 9.68 -15.58 14.29
C ALA A 214 10.34 -15.84 15.65
N PHE A 215 9.57 -16.33 16.61
CA PHE A 215 10.12 -16.89 17.85
C PHE A 215 10.91 -18.16 17.53
N GLN A 216 12.15 -18.21 18.02
CA GLN A 216 13.08 -19.34 17.79
C GLN A 216 13.40 -20.04 19.11
#